data_f61a7e3175af94433e679cf4c7a88765
#
_entry.id   f61a7e3175af94433e679cf4c7a88765
#
_cell.length_a   1.000
_cell.length_b   1.000
_cell.length_c   1.000
_cell.angle_alpha   90.00
_cell.angle_beta   90.00
_cell.angle_gamma   90.00
#
_symmetry.space_group_name_H-M   'P 1'
#
loop_
_entity.id
_entity.type
_entity.pdbx_description
1 polymer ?
#
loop_
_entity_poly.entity_id
_entity_poly.type
_entity_poly.pdbx_seq_one_letter_code
_entity_poly.pdbx_strand_id
1 'polypeptide(L)'
;MEDFPISHSHTRHFTTWLSDHRCLLVVSSYNTHHIFTLSVDPKTFEITNWKTHVNRSMGIHYSPATQNLIFSNVGNLMIYKDKGELDHPQFGKFENNFIPQFAYFSGDVDVHDVCESSTGEIYYISALFSCVCQPSKNGSFKPYWRPPWIDKYAAEDRCHLNGMCLVDDVPRYVTSTCTGNSMGAWRHSGQQGKGVVYDIVENKIVCDNLKNPHSPRWYRDKLWIMESGTGYFGYVDLEKCSFVKCAFLPTFLRGLDFIDNYAVITGSHPRHDPAFKELLIGKEIEDRGLDPMCGIWILNIDTYDIEHQLMFNEPVKELYDIAVVPNANRGRILELSDQSLLNLFYIEKNKN
;
A
#
# COMPACT_ATOMS: atom_id res chain seq x y z
N MET A 1 -14.11 -19.05 3.66
CA MET A 1 -12.77 -19.33 3.09
C MET A 1 -12.09 -20.30 4.02
N GLU A 2 -11.38 -21.29 3.48
CA GLU A 2 -10.61 -22.22 4.33
C GLU A 2 -9.50 -21.46 5.04
N ASP A 3 -9.28 -21.77 6.30
CA ASP A 3 -8.17 -21.24 7.07
C ASP A 3 -6.86 -21.87 6.56
N PHE A 4 -5.86 -21.05 6.24
CA PHE A 4 -4.55 -21.51 5.74
C PHE A 4 -3.42 -20.93 6.57
N PRO A 5 -2.34 -21.68 6.81
CA PRO A 5 -1.16 -21.15 7.48
C PRO A 5 -0.43 -20.16 6.55
N ILE A 6 0.10 -19.07 7.11
CA ILE A 6 1.00 -18.20 6.37
C ILE A 6 2.33 -18.93 6.19
N SER A 7 2.60 -19.33 4.95
CA SER A 7 3.87 -19.99 4.58
C SER A 7 4.74 -19.04 3.78
N HIS A 8 5.99 -18.91 4.18
CA HIS A 8 6.95 -18.01 3.55
C HIS A 8 8.38 -18.56 3.66
N SER A 9 9.25 -18.02 2.83
CA SER A 9 10.71 -18.12 2.94
C SER A 9 11.33 -16.73 2.97
N HIS A 10 12.50 -16.59 3.54
CA HIS A 10 13.18 -15.30 3.61
C HIS A 10 14.70 -15.44 3.57
N THR A 11 15.39 -14.35 3.24
CA THR A 11 16.85 -14.28 3.31
C THR A 11 17.35 -14.41 4.73
N ARG A 12 18.53 -14.96 4.90
CA ARG A 12 19.11 -15.36 6.20
C ARG A 12 19.03 -14.28 7.29
N HIS A 13 19.28 -13.02 6.94
CA HIS A 13 19.35 -11.91 7.90
C HIS A 13 18.11 -11.00 7.90
N PHE A 14 17.03 -11.40 7.25
CA PHE A 14 15.79 -10.64 7.25
C PHE A 14 15.22 -10.43 8.66
N THR A 15 15.29 -11.46 9.50
CA THR A 15 14.83 -11.40 10.90
C THR A 15 15.71 -10.48 11.76
N THR A 16 17.02 -10.47 11.50
CA THR A 16 17.95 -9.52 12.14
C THR A 16 17.59 -8.10 11.75
N TRP A 17 17.34 -7.85 10.47
CA TRP A 17 16.92 -6.54 9.98
C TRP A 17 15.63 -6.06 10.64
N LEU A 18 14.58 -6.92 10.74
CA LEU A 18 13.34 -6.59 11.45
C LEU A 18 13.58 -6.24 12.92
N SER A 19 14.46 -6.98 13.59
CA SER A 19 14.82 -6.75 14.99
C SER A 19 15.54 -5.43 15.20
N ASP A 20 16.52 -5.13 14.35
CA ASP A 20 17.35 -3.93 14.45
C ASP A 20 16.52 -2.65 14.23
N HIS A 21 15.59 -2.70 13.28
CA HIS A 21 14.69 -1.57 12.98
C HIS A 21 13.42 -1.54 13.86
N ARG A 22 13.19 -2.57 14.68
CA ARG A 22 12.03 -2.68 15.59
C ARG A 22 10.74 -2.28 14.91
N CYS A 23 10.42 -2.92 13.80
CA CYS A 23 9.26 -2.58 13.01
C CYS A 23 8.31 -3.76 12.81
N LEU A 24 7.02 -3.41 12.69
CA LEU A 24 5.95 -4.30 12.29
C LEU A 24 5.56 -3.96 10.84
N LEU A 25 5.61 -4.93 9.96
CA LEU A 25 5.11 -4.79 8.60
C LEU A 25 3.64 -5.18 8.54
N VAL A 26 2.79 -4.30 8.03
CA VAL A 26 1.36 -4.52 7.84
C VAL A 26 1.09 -4.56 6.34
N VAL A 27 0.64 -5.71 5.83
CA VAL A 27 0.57 -5.98 4.39
C VAL A 27 -0.81 -6.46 4.00
N SER A 28 -1.44 -5.84 3.00
CA SER A 28 -2.70 -6.32 2.44
C SER A 28 -2.48 -7.37 1.35
N SER A 29 -3.30 -8.42 1.39
CA SER A 29 -3.36 -9.44 0.35
C SER A 29 -4.73 -9.43 -0.31
N TYR A 30 -4.74 -9.07 -1.58
CA TYR A 30 -5.97 -8.92 -2.35
C TYR A 30 -6.66 -10.26 -2.61
N ASN A 31 -5.89 -11.26 -3.05
CA ASN A 31 -6.47 -12.55 -3.45
C ASN A 31 -6.88 -13.44 -2.27
N THR A 32 -6.31 -13.23 -1.08
CA THR A 32 -6.66 -14.01 0.11
C THR A 32 -7.66 -13.32 1.02
N HIS A 33 -7.96 -12.03 0.78
CA HIS A 33 -8.82 -11.21 1.63
C HIS A 33 -8.32 -11.09 3.08
N HIS A 34 -7.00 -10.90 3.25
CA HIS A 34 -6.39 -10.75 4.56
C HIS A 34 -5.44 -9.55 4.61
N ILE A 35 -5.26 -9.03 5.80
CA ILE A 35 -4.11 -8.23 6.17
C ILE A 35 -3.20 -9.10 7.02
N PHE A 36 -1.92 -9.15 6.67
CA PHE A 36 -0.87 -9.81 7.44
C PHE A 36 -0.11 -8.80 8.26
N THR A 37 0.17 -9.12 9.52
CA THR A 37 1.18 -8.43 10.31
C THR A 37 2.39 -9.35 10.47
N LEU A 38 3.57 -8.82 10.22
CA LEU A 38 4.84 -9.55 10.25
C LEU A 38 5.84 -8.76 11.09
N SER A 39 6.45 -9.43 12.04
CA SER A 39 7.54 -8.92 12.86
C SER A 39 8.45 -10.06 13.31
N VAL A 40 9.34 -9.80 14.22
CA VAL A 40 10.23 -10.81 14.78
C VAL A 40 10.07 -10.88 16.30
N ASP A 41 10.11 -12.08 16.84
CA ASP A 41 10.29 -12.26 18.28
C ASP A 41 11.74 -11.91 18.65
N PRO A 42 11.99 -10.88 19.47
CA PRO A 42 13.35 -10.43 19.77
C PRO A 42 14.20 -11.43 20.56
N LYS A 43 13.59 -12.49 21.11
CA LYS A 43 14.30 -13.52 21.88
C LYS A 43 14.69 -14.71 21.03
N THR A 44 13.78 -15.14 20.14
CA THR A 44 14.00 -16.34 19.32
C THR A 44 14.49 -16.00 17.91
N PHE A 45 14.34 -14.75 17.46
CA PHE A 45 14.57 -14.30 16.08
C PHE A 45 13.71 -15.04 15.05
N GLU A 46 12.60 -15.62 15.49
CA GLU A 46 11.60 -16.21 14.60
C GLU A 46 10.59 -15.16 14.16
N ILE A 47 10.14 -15.27 12.90
CA ILE A 47 9.09 -14.40 12.39
C ILE A 47 7.80 -14.71 13.13
N THR A 48 7.23 -13.66 13.73
CA THR A 48 5.87 -13.68 14.24
C THR A 48 4.94 -13.11 13.19
N ASN A 49 3.87 -13.82 12.92
CA ASN A 49 2.87 -13.38 11.95
C ASN A 49 1.46 -13.51 12.53
N TRP A 50 0.57 -12.65 12.05
CA TRP A 50 -0.85 -12.72 12.32
C TRP A 50 -1.61 -12.40 11.04
N LYS A 51 -2.75 -13.05 10.81
CA LYS A 51 -3.65 -12.74 9.70
C LYS A 51 -5.00 -12.29 10.23
N THR A 52 -5.53 -11.25 9.62
CA THR A 52 -6.82 -10.68 9.95
C THR A 52 -7.66 -10.66 8.68
N HIS A 53 -8.85 -11.21 8.73
CA HIS A 53 -9.74 -11.22 7.57
C HIS A 53 -10.25 -9.79 7.29
N VAL A 54 -9.93 -9.25 6.10
CA VAL A 54 -10.42 -7.97 5.61
C VAL A 54 -10.73 -8.13 4.13
N ASN A 55 -12.00 -7.99 3.80
CA ASN A 55 -12.45 -8.28 2.44
C ASN A 55 -11.88 -7.28 1.43
N ARG A 56 -11.06 -7.76 0.50
CA ARG A 56 -10.46 -7.00 -0.60
C ARG A 56 -9.77 -5.71 -0.14
N SER A 57 -8.96 -5.80 0.92
CA SER A 57 -8.12 -4.67 1.35
C SER A 57 -7.07 -4.36 0.30
N MET A 58 -6.96 -3.08 -0.07
CA MET A 58 -5.94 -2.56 -0.99
C MET A 58 -5.06 -1.56 -0.24
N GLY A 59 -5.40 -0.26 -0.25
CA GLY A 59 -4.60 0.76 0.41
C GLY A 59 -4.51 0.57 1.93
N ILE A 60 -3.29 0.70 2.47
CA ILE A 60 -2.98 0.71 3.90
C ILE A 60 -2.10 1.92 4.20
N HIS A 61 -2.33 2.55 5.34
CA HIS A 61 -1.49 3.63 5.85
C HIS A 61 -1.36 3.56 7.36
N TYR A 62 -0.15 3.78 7.86
CA TYR A 62 0.09 4.04 9.27
C TYR A 62 0.60 5.46 9.45
N SER A 63 -0.07 6.24 10.30
CA SER A 63 0.35 7.60 10.64
C SER A 63 1.07 7.62 11.99
N PRO A 64 2.38 7.89 12.04
CA PRO A 64 3.09 8.05 13.30
C PRO A 64 2.57 9.21 14.15
N ALA A 65 2.04 10.26 13.52
CA ALA A 65 1.53 11.46 14.21
C ALA A 65 0.24 11.20 14.99
N THR A 66 -0.69 10.48 14.38
CA THR A 66 -1.99 10.15 14.99
C THR A 66 -2.02 8.75 15.61
N GLN A 67 -1.04 7.89 15.28
CA GLN A 67 -0.99 6.46 15.61
C GLN A 67 -2.20 5.68 15.06
N ASN A 68 -2.78 6.17 13.98
CA ASN A 68 -3.82 5.47 13.27
C ASN A 68 -3.22 4.47 12.28
N LEU A 69 -3.76 3.27 12.26
CA LEU A 69 -3.63 2.32 11.18
C LEU A 69 -4.92 2.37 10.36
N ILE A 70 -4.83 2.78 9.12
CA ILE A 70 -5.97 2.95 8.22
C ILE A 70 -5.85 1.95 7.08
N PHE A 71 -6.93 1.29 6.74
CA PHE A 71 -6.96 0.41 5.58
C PHE A 71 -8.33 0.39 4.91
N SER A 72 -8.32 0.12 3.62
CA SER A 72 -9.53 -0.07 2.85
C SER A 72 -10.14 -1.46 3.09
N ASN A 73 -11.46 -1.50 3.08
CA ASN A 73 -12.27 -2.70 3.03
C ASN A 73 -13.37 -2.47 1.98
N VAL A 74 -14.04 -3.50 1.50
CA VAL A 74 -15.17 -3.32 0.58
C VAL A 74 -16.23 -2.42 1.20
N GLY A 75 -16.41 -1.25 0.59
CA GLY A 75 -17.44 -0.29 0.99
C GLY A 75 -17.12 0.63 2.16
N ASN A 76 -15.96 0.53 2.77
CA ASN A 76 -15.57 1.42 3.87
C ASN A 76 -14.06 1.58 4.03
N LEU A 77 -13.68 2.63 4.78
CA LEU A 77 -12.34 2.81 5.35
C LEU A 77 -12.40 2.48 6.83
N MET A 78 -11.48 1.66 7.29
CA MET A 78 -11.36 1.25 8.68
C MET A 78 -10.19 1.99 9.33
N ILE A 79 -10.44 2.60 10.48
CA ILE A 79 -9.43 3.29 11.29
C ILE A 79 -9.27 2.55 12.61
N TYR A 80 -8.05 2.11 12.86
CA TYR A 80 -7.65 1.35 14.03
C TYR A 80 -6.61 2.11 14.83
N LYS A 81 -6.58 1.87 16.16
CA LYS A 81 -5.53 2.38 17.04
C LYS A 81 -4.86 1.26 17.80
N ASP A 82 -3.57 1.42 18.05
CA ASP A 82 -2.84 0.51 18.92
C ASP A 82 -3.28 0.69 20.38
N LYS A 83 -3.78 -0.39 20.97
CA LYS A 83 -4.15 -0.46 22.38
C LYS A 83 -2.95 -0.72 23.31
N GLY A 84 -1.81 -1.10 22.72
CA GLY A 84 -0.65 -1.58 23.46
C GLY A 84 -0.73 -3.07 23.79
N GLU A 85 -0.12 -3.46 24.90
CA GLU A 85 0.02 -4.87 25.27
C GLU A 85 -1.29 -5.54 25.67
N LEU A 86 -1.55 -6.69 25.07
CA LEU A 86 -2.68 -7.57 25.41
C LEU A 86 -2.25 -9.04 25.34
N ASP A 87 -2.74 -9.83 26.30
CA ASP A 87 -2.55 -11.27 26.30
C ASP A 87 -3.57 -11.94 25.36
N HIS A 88 -3.11 -12.95 24.62
CA HIS A 88 -3.98 -13.85 23.88
C HIS A 88 -3.94 -15.24 24.55
N PRO A 89 -5.10 -15.88 24.82
CA PRO A 89 -5.16 -17.12 25.58
C PRO A 89 -4.30 -18.27 25.01
N GLN A 90 -4.20 -18.35 23.68
CA GLN A 90 -3.48 -19.40 22.98
C GLN A 90 -2.06 -19.01 22.55
N PHE A 91 -1.87 -17.73 22.14
CA PHE A 91 -0.63 -17.29 21.48
C PHE A 91 0.24 -16.40 22.39
N GLY A 92 -0.17 -16.20 23.66
CA GLY A 92 0.57 -15.38 24.62
C GLY A 92 0.46 -13.89 24.34
N LYS A 93 1.44 -13.13 24.79
CA LYS A 93 1.43 -11.68 24.77
C LYS A 93 1.70 -11.09 23.38
N PHE A 94 0.88 -10.12 22.97
CA PHE A 94 1.14 -9.21 21.86
C PHE A 94 1.44 -7.83 22.39
N GLU A 95 2.49 -7.19 21.88
CA GLU A 95 2.93 -5.87 22.33
C GLU A 95 2.11 -4.75 21.67
N ASN A 96 1.66 -4.97 20.43
CA ASN A 96 0.84 -4.03 19.67
C ASN A 96 -0.48 -4.71 19.28
N ASN A 97 -1.59 -4.13 19.68
CA ASN A 97 -2.91 -4.64 19.39
C ASN A 97 -3.77 -3.52 18.79
N PHE A 98 -3.95 -3.59 17.48
CA PHE A 98 -4.77 -2.62 16.77
C PHE A 98 -6.25 -2.96 16.95
N ILE A 99 -7.01 -2.04 17.53
CA ILE A 99 -8.46 -2.15 17.74
C ILE A 99 -9.23 -1.12 16.92
N PRO A 100 -10.44 -1.46 16.41
CA PRO A 100 -11.24 -0.56 15.58
C PRO A 100 -11.69 0.67 16.37
N GLN A 101 -11.63 1.84 15.73
CA GLN A 101 -12.11 3.11 16.29
C GLN A 101 -13.23 3.72 15.46
N PHE A 102 -13.04 3.78 14.14
CA PHE A 102 -14.00 4.36 13.20
C PHE A 102 -14.10 3.53 11.94
N ALA A 103 -15.26 3.60 11.31
CA ALA A 103 -15.46 3.17 9.94
C ALA A 103 -16.21 4.27 9.16
N TYR A 104 -15.66 4.66 8.01
CA TYR A 104 -16.33 5.56 7.07
C TYR A 104 -16.90 4.75 5.92
N PHE A 105 -18.22 4.70 5.81
CA PHE A 105 -18.91 3.96 4.76
C PHE A 105 -18.96 4.79 3.48
N SER A 106 -18.14 4.41 2.52
CA SER A 106 -17.99 5.08 1.22
C SER A 106 -18.84 4.45 0.10
N GLY A 107 -19.37 3.25 0.34
CA GLY A 107 -19.71 2.34 -0.74
C GLY A 107 -18.45 1.77 -1.40
N ASP A 108 -18.60 0.85 -2.34
CA ASP A 108 -17.47 0.29 -3.08
C ASP A 108 -16.99 1.28 -4.14
N VAL A 109 -16.12 2.19 -3.74
CA VAL A 109 -15.53 3.23 -4.61
C VAL A 109 -14.16 2.84 -5.15
N ASP A 110 -13.75 1.60 -4.94
CA ASP A 110 -12.48 1.03 -5.37
C ASP A 110 -11.29 1.83 -4.82
N VAL A 111 -11.13 1.78 -3.48
CA VAL A 111 -10.08 2.53 -2.78
C VAL A 111 -8.72 1.90 -3.02
N HIS A 112 -7.86 2.56 -3.79
CA HIS A 112 -6.55 2.06 -4.19
C HIS A 112 -5.42 2.48 -3.25
N ASP A 113 -5.47 3.69 -2.70
CA ASP A 113 -4.46 4.22 -1.80
C ASP A 113 -5.12 5.11 -0.74
N VAL A 114 -4.51 5.23 0.42
CA VAL A 114 -4.97 6.06 1.53
C VAL A 114 -3.79 6.74 2.20
N CYS A 115 -3.97 8.00 2.59
CA CYS A 115 -3.02 8.78 3.37
C CYS A 115 -3.73 9.58 4.45
N GLU A 116 -3.05 9.84 5.54
CA GLU A 116 -3.50 10.72 6.61
C GLU A 116 -2.49 11.84 6.84
N SER A 117 -2.95 13.08 6.98
CA SER A 117 -2.11 14.21 7.37
C SER A 117 -1.69 14.10 8.85
N SER A 118 -0.69 14.86 9.27
CA SER A 118 -0.27 14.94 10.67
C SER A 118 -1.37 15.46 11.61
N THR A 119 -2.37 16.14 11.05
CA THR A 119 -3.54 16.68 11.77
C THR A 119 -4.74 15.73 11.79
N GLY A 120 -4.63 14.55 11.14
CA GLY A 120 -5.67 13.52 11.12
C GLY A 120 -6.67 13.66 9.96
N GLU A 121 -6.40 14.49 8.95
CA GLU A 121 -7.22 14.54 7.75
C GLU A 121 -6.91 13.36 6.84
N ILE A 122 -7.93 12.58 6.50
CA ILE A 122 -7.79 11.39 5.67
C ILE A 122 -8.11 11.73 4.22
N TYR A 123 -7.21 11.29 3.32
CA TYR A 123 -7.38 11.34 1.88
C TYR A 123 -7.24 9.94 1.31
N TYR A 124 -7.99 9.64 0.25
CA TYR A 124 -7.91 8.36 -0.42
C TYR A 124 -8.20 8.45 -1.91
N ILE A 125 -7.65 7.52 -2.67
CA ILE A 125 -7.90 7.40 -4.10
C ILE A 125 -9.16 6.55 -4.33
N SER A 126 -10.11 7.11 -5.07
CA SER A 126 -11.15 6.31 -5.72
C SER A 126 -10.78 6.08 -7.17
N ALA A 127 -10.36 4.86 -7.51
CA ALA A 127 -10.10 4.50 -8.90
C ALA A 127 -11.41 4.51 -9.70
N LEU A 128 -12.51 4.01 -9.11
CA LEU A 128 -13.82 3.96 -9.73
C LEU A 128 -14.32 5.33 -10.20
N PHE A 129 -14.14 6.38 -9.37
CA PHE A 129 -14.55 7.76 -9.70
C PHE A 129 -13.40 8.61 -10.26
N SER A 130 -12.19 8.05 -10.39
CA SER A 130 -10.98 8.73 -10.89
C SER A 130 -10.70 10.04 -10.16
N CYS A 131 -10.71 10.03 -8.84
CA CYS A 131 -10.51 11.23 -8.02
C CYS A 131 -9.84 10.94 -6.68
N VAL A 132 -9.28 11.98 -6.08
CA VAL A 132 -8.90 12.02 -4.66
C VAL A 132 -10.13 12.42 -3.86
N CYS A 133 -10.38 11.68 -2.78
CA CYS A 133 -11.54 11.81 -1.91
C CYS A 133 -11.15 12.05 -0.46
N GLN A 134 -12.08 12.57 0.31
CA GLN A 134 -12.08 12.61 1.76
C GLN A 134 -13.32 11.87 2.30
N PRO A 135 -13.28 11.30 3.52
CA PRO A 135 -14.46 10.83 4.20
C PRO A 135 -15.53 11.93 4.33
N SER A 136 -16.79 11.55 4.28
CA SER A 136 -17.90 12.50 4.37
C SER A 136 -18.92 12.06 5.41
N LYS A 137 -19.44 13.01 6.18
CA LYS A 137 -20.58 12.78 7.09
C LYS A 137 -21.94 12.88 6.39
N ASN A 138 -21.97 13.46 5.20
CA ASN A 138 -23.19 13.82 4.47
C ASN A 138 -23.36 13.05 3.15
N GLY A 139 -22.47 12.12 2.85
CA GLY A 139 -22.49 11.32 1.63
C GLY A 139 -21.43 10.22 1.65
N SER A 140 -21.37 9.44 0.60
CA SER A 140 -20.37 8.34 0.47
C SER A 140 -18.94 8.85 0.52
N PHE A 141 -18.67 10.01 -0.06
CA PHE A 141 -17.36 10.67 -0.01
C PHE A 141 -17.51 12.15 -0.36
N LYS A 142 -16.51 12.93 0.00
CA LYS A 142 -16.32 14.31 -0.43
C LYS A 142 -15.19 14.34 -1.46
N PRO A 143 -15.44 14.72 -2.73
CA PRO A 143 -14.37 14.90 -3.70
C PRO A 143 -13.43 16.02 -3.24
N TYR A 144 -12.13 15.74 -3.27
CA TYR A 144 -11.07 16.71 -3.00
C TYR A 144 -10.49 17.28 -4.30
N TRP A 145 -10.10 16.39 -5.21
CA TRP A 145 -9.52 16.74 -6.49
C TRP A 145 -9.78 15.65 -7.53
N ARG A 146 -9.83 16.02 -8.79
CA ARG A 146 -9.84 15.11 -9.94
C ARG A 146 -8.87 15.57 -11.01
N PRO A 147 -8.31 14.66 -11.82
CA PRO A 147 -7.47 15.03 -12.95
C PRO A 147 -8.18 15.98 -13.93
N PRO A 148 -7.46 16.95 -14.54
CA PRO A 148 -8.07 17.92 -15.45
C PRO A 148 -8.66 17.29 -16.73
N TRP A 149 -8.25 16.08 -17.09
CA TRP A 149 -8.81 15.33 -18.21
C TRP A 149 -10.09 14.57 -17.86
N ILE A 150 -10.49 14.52 -16.61
CA ILE A 150 -11.74 13.87 -16.16
C ILE A 150 -12.84 14.94 -16.10
N ASP A 151 -13.85 14.84 -16.94
CA ASP A 151 -14.90 15.87 -17.09
C ASP A 151 -16.00 15.79 -16.03
N LYS A 152 -16.25 14.62 -15.42
CA LYS A 152 -17.31 14.41 -14.42
C LYS A 152 -16.95 13.30 -13.44
N TYR A 153 -17.56 13.31 -12.26
CA TYR A 153 -17.53 12.18 -11.33
C TYR A 153 -18.52 11.11 -11.81
N ALA A 154 -18.01 9.95 -12.22
CA ALA A 154 -18.80 8.82 -12.68
C ALA A 154 -18.12 7.51 -12.23
N ALA A 155 -18.90 6.51 -11.87
CA ALA A 155 -18.43 5.18 -11.48
C ALA A 155 -18.00 4.37 -12.73
N GLU A 156 -16.92 4.78 -13.39
CA GLU A 156 -16.52 4.29 -14.71
C GLU A 156 -15.04 3.88 -14.79
N ASP A 157 -14.25 4.05 -13.73
CA ASP A 157 -12.81 3.72 -13.69
C ASP A 157 -12.07 4.18 -14.96
N ARG A 158 -12.12 5.49 -15.26
CA ARG A 158 -11.71 6.03 -16.56
C ARG A 158 -10.20 6.00 -16.77
N CYS A 159 -9.44 6.63 -15.87
CA CYS A 159 -7.99 6.72 -16.03
C CYS A 159 -7.22 5.79 -15.08
N HIS A 160 -7.91 5.07 -14.23
CA HIS A 160 -7.34 4.24 -13.18
C HIS A 160 -6.31 5.00 -12.33
N LEU A 161 -6.83 6.04 -11.64
CA LEU A 161 -6.05 6.76 -10.64
C LEU A 161 -5.75 5.79 -9.51
N ASN A 162 -4.46 5.57 -9.15
CA ASN A 162 -4.15 4.44 -8.29
C ASN A 162 -3.26 4.75 -7.08
N GLY A 163 -2.58 5.87 -7.04
CA GLY A 163 -1.76 6.20 -5.87
C GLY A 163 -1.64 7.70 -5.65
N MET A 164 -1.34 8.09 -4.40
CA MET A 164 -1.03 9.46 -4.04
C MET A 164 -0.02 9.53 -2.91
N CYS A 165 0.62 10.70 -2.75
CA CYS A 165 1.33 11.05 -1.51
C CYS A 165 1.03 12.48 -1.09
N LEU A 166 1.20 12.70 0.21
CA LEU A 166 1.17 14.03 0.80
C LEU A 166 2.57 14.64 0.77
N VAL A 167 2.64 15.95 0.58
CA VAL A 167 3.81 16.79 0.87
C VAL A 167 3.29 17.95 1.69
N ASP A 168 3.91 18.23 2.82
CA ASP A 168 3.46 19.26 3.76
C ASP A 168 1.97 19.10 4.15
N ASP A 169 1.56 17.86 4.44
CA ASP A 169 0.21 17.47 4.87
C ASP A 169 -0.91 17.64 3.83
N VAL A 170 -0.59 17.92 2.58
CA VAL A 170 -1.58 18.04 1.51
C VAL A 170 -1.31 17.06 0.36
N PRO A 171 -2.36 16.52 -0.28
CA PRO A 171 -2.19 15.69 -1.48
C PRO A 171 -1.46 16.48 -2.57
N ARG A 172 -0.31 15.97 -3.00
CA ARG A 172 0.50 16.65 -4.00
C ARG A 172 0.75 15.82 -5.25
N TYR A 173 1.28 14.61 -5.12
CA TYR A 173 1.55 13.78 -6.29
C TYR A 173 0.58 12.61 -6.37
N VAL A 174 0.05 12.39 -7.56
CA VAL A 174 -0.83 11.26 -7.86
C VAL A 174 -0.33 10.50 -9.08
N THR A 175 -0.60 9.20 -9.12
CA THR A 175 -0.31 8.34 -10.27
C THR A 175 -1.60 7.89 -10.96
N SER A 176 -1.55 7.80 -12.28
CA SER A 176 -2.64 7.34 -13.12
C SER A 176 -2.11 6.42 -14.23
N THR A 177 -2.83 5.36 -14.56
CA THR A 177 -2.44 4.41 -15.60
C THR A 177 -2.51 5.01 -17.00
N CYS A 178 -3.41 5.97 -17.21
CA CYS A 178 -3.51 6.74 -18.45
C CYS A 178 -4.21 8.09 -18.22
N THR A 179 -4.33 8.90 -19.26
CA THR A 179 -5.09 10.17 -19.25
C THR A 179 -6.43 10.06 -19.99
N GLY A 180 -6.99 8.85 -20.08
CA GLY A 180 -8.27 8.61 -20.75
C GLY A 180 -9.47 9.10 -19.95
N ASN A 181 -10.53 9.52 -20.65
CA ASN A 181 -11.77 10.07 -20.07
C ASN A 181 -13.03 9.28 -20.47
N SER A 182 -12.90 8.07 -20.98
CA SER A 182 -14.03 7.17 -21.23
C SER A 182 -14.06 6.02 -20.23
N MET A 183 -15.21 5.37 -20.08
CA MET A 183 -15.38 4.21 -19.20
C MET A 183 -14.29 3.17 -19.46
N GLY A 184 -13.55 2.78 -18.40
CA GLY A 184 -12.48 1.79 -18.46
C GLY A 184 -11.38 2.10 -19.48
N ALA A 185 -11.12 3.38 -19.80
CA ALA A 185 -10.18 3.77 -20.86
C ALA A 185 -8.80 3.14 -20.69
N TRP A 186 -8.32 2.97 -19.46
CA TRP A 186 -7.02 2.37 -19.17
C TRP A 186 -6.88 0.90 -19.65
N ARG A 187 -8.01 0.20 -19.87
CA ARG A 187 -8.04 -1.17 -20.40
C ARG A 187 -7.97 -1.23 -21.92
N HIS A 188 -8.14 -0.09 -22.59
CA HIS A 188 -8.11 -0.05 -24.03
C HIS A 188 -6.69 -0.24 -24.56
N SER A 189 -6.57 -0.94 -25.69
CA SER A 189 -5.28 -1.15 -26.36
C SER A 189 -4.55 0.18 -26.60
N GLY A 190 -3.23 0.19 -26.36
CA GLY A 190 -2.37 1.35 -26.51
C GLY A 190 -2.48 2.39 -25.38
N GLN A 191 -3.25 2.15 -24.32
CA GLN A 191 -3.25 3.00 -23.12
C GLN A 191 -2.23 2.54 -22.06
N GLN A 192 -1.88 1.28 -22.06
CA GLN A 192 -0.83 0.72 -21.24
C GLN A 192 0.53 1.37 -21.61
N GLY A 193 1.12 2.15 -20.69
CA GLY A 193 2.32 2.91 -20.96
C GLY A 193 2.13 4.39 -21.28
N LYS A 194 0.92 4.88 -21.06
CA LYS A 194 0.61 6.32 -21.04
C LYS A 194 0.34 6.81 -19.62
N GLY A 195 0.88 6.09 -18.62
CA GLY A 195 0.78 6.47 -17.22
C GLY A 195 1.52 7.76 -16.94
N VAL A 196 1.02 8.48 -15.96
CA VAL A 196 1.56 9.77 -15.56
C VAL A 196 1.70 9.89 -14.04
N VAL A 197 2.64 10.74 -13.63
CA VAL A 197 2.66 11.35 -12.31
C VAL A 197 2.24 12.81 -12.46
N TYR A 198 1.25 13.22 -11.68
CA TYR A 198 0.70 14.56 -11.72
C TYR A 198 0.92 15.28 -10.40
N ASP A 199 1.39 16.54 -10.46
CA ASP A 199 1.48 17.44 -9.32
C ASP A 199 0.18 18.25 -9.22
N ILE A 200 -0.62 17.98 -8.17
CA ILE A 200 -1.92 18.62 -7.92
C ILE A 200 -1.72 20.12 -7.64
N VAL A 201 -0.66 20.48 -6.89
CA VAL A 201 -0.40 21.86 -6.45
C VAL A 201 0.06 22.73 -7.63
N GLU A 202 1.02 22.21 -8.42
CA GLU A 202 1.54 22.90 -9.60
C GLU A 202 0.63 22.73 -10.83
N ASN A 203 -0.39 21.89 -10.72
CA ASN A 203 -1.36 21.60 -11.79
C ASN A 203 -0.70 21.17 -13.11
N LYS A 204 0.24 20.25 -13.06
CA LYS A 204 1.01 19.78 -14.22
C LYS A 204 1.43 18.31 -14.13
N ILE A 205 1.64 17.69 -15.28
CA ILE A 205 2.31 16.39 -15.36
C ILE A 205 3.80 16.60 -15.07
N VAL A 206 4.35 15.82 -14.12
CA VAL A 206 5.78 15.87 -13.75
C VAL A 206 6.57 14.65 -14.26
N CYS A 207 5.88 13.61 -14.72
CA CYS A 207 6.46 12.49 -15.44
C CYS A 207 5.37 11.80 -16.25
N ASP A 208 5.67 11.36 -17.47
CA ASP A 208 4.74 10.69 -18.36
C ASP A 208 5.33 9.42 -19.00
N ASN A 209 4.56 8.78 -19.89
CA ASN A 209 4.94 7.55 -20.61
C ASN A 209 5.33 6.39 -19.70
N LEU A 210 4.79 6.35 -18.49
CA LEU A 210 5.03 5.30 -17.51
C LEU A 210 4.16 4.07 -17.75
N LYS A 211 4.71 2.90 -17.49
CA LYS A 211 3.99 1.62 -17.57
C LYS A 211 3.34 1.29 -16.22
N ASN A 212 2.10 1.71 -16.05
CA ASN A 212 1.31 1.44 -14.85
C ASN A 212 2.02 1.87 -13.56
N PRO A 213 2.24 3.20 -13.33
CA PRO A 213 2.93 3.70 -12.15
C PRO A 213 2.07 3.51 -10.89
N HIS A 214 2.71 3.13 -9.77
CA HIS A 214 2.07 2.89 -8.47
C HIS A 214 2.81 3.58 -7.33
N SER A 215 2.08 3.78 -6.23
CA SER A 215 2.57 4.16 -4.90
C SER A 215 3.59 5.29 -4.92
N PRO A 216 3.23 6.49 -5.38
CA PRO A 216 4.10 7.65 -5.22
C PRO A 216 4.29 7.89 -3.72
N ARG A 217 5.53 8.14 -3.29
CA ARG A 217 5.86 8.46 -1.90
C ARG A 217 6.92 9.56 -1.87
N TRP A 218 6.66 10.60 -1.09
CA TRP A 218 7.65 11.65 -0.85
C TRP A 218 8.50 11.27 0.37
N TYR A 219 9.76 10.98 0.14
CA TYR A 219 10.67 10.56 1.21
C TYR A 219 12.08 11.06 0.96
N ARG A 220 12.70 11.71 1.96
CA ARG A 220 14.04 12.31 1.89
C ARG A 220 14.22 13.18 0.63
N ASP A 221 13.29 14.13 0.46
CA ASP A 221 13.28 15.12 -0.63
C ASP A 221 13.29 14.52 -2.05
N LYS A 222 12.81 13.28 -2.19
CA LYS A 222 12.62 12.62 -3.49
C LYS A 222 11.21 12.08 -3.64
N LEU A 223 10.71 12.15 -4.86
CA LEU A 223 9.45 11.51 -5.25
C LEU A 223 9.73 10.10 -5.77
N TRP A 224 9.57 9.12 -4.91
CA TRP A 224 9.73 7.71 -5.24
C TRP A 224 8.45 7.16 -5.87
N ILE A 225 8.61 6.30 -6.88
CA ILE A 225 7.50 5.60 -7.55
C ILE A 225 7.93 4.20 -7.97
N MET A 226 6.95 3.39 -8.30
CA MET A 226 7.13 2.08 -8.93
C MET A 226 6.52 2.07 -10.31
N GLU A 227 7.30 1.66 -11.33
CA GLU A 227 6.80 1.38 -12.67
C GLU A 227 6.45 -0.11 -12.76
N SER A 228 5.26 -0.48 -12.27
CA SER A 228 4.85 -1.86 -12.07
C SER A 228 4.81 -2.68 -13.36
N GLY A 229 4.46 -2.03 -14.47
CA GLY A 229 4.43 -2.67 -15.79
C GLY A 229 5.79 -3.06 -16.35
N THR A 230 6.89 -2.65 -15.71
CA THR A 230 8.27 -3.02 -16.08
C THR A 230 9.06 -3.63 -14.92
N GLY A 231 8.53 -3.60 -13.70
CA GLY A 231 9.19 -4.12 -12.51
C GLY A 231 10.30 -3.22 -11.94
N TYR A 232 10.34 -1.94 -12.31
CA TYR A 232 11.35 -1.02 -11.80
C TYR A 232 10.83 -0.16 -10.65
N PHE A 233 11.59 -0.14 -9.56
CA PHE A 233 11.55 0.86 -8.51
C PHE A 233 12.51 2.00 -8.85
N GLY A 234 12.13 3.25 -8.52
CA GLY A 234 12.97 4.41 -8.73
C GLY A 234 12.31 5.71 -8.27
N TYR A 235 12.78 6.83 -8.79
CA TYR A 235 12.26 8.15 -8.43
C TYR A 235 12.03 9.02 -9.67
N VAL A 236 11.20 10.05 -9.51
CA VAL A 236 10.99 11.08 -10.53
C VAL A 236 12.02 12.19 -10.35
N ASP A 237 12.85 12.41 -11.37
CA ASP A 237 13.67 13.61 -11.49
C ASP A 237 12.72 14.76 -11.90
N LEU A 238 12.37 15.59 -10.92
CA LEU A 238 11.38 16.68 -11.12
C LEU A 238 11.90 17.80 -12.01
N GLU A 239 13.22 17.97 -12.15
CA GLU A 239 13.82 18.96 -13.05
C GLU A 239 13.76 18.48 -14.50
N LYS A 240 14.06 17.20 -14.74
CA LYS A 240 14.04 16.59 -16.07
C LYS A 240 12.67 16.02 -16.48
N CYS A 241 11.70 16.01 -15.55
CA CYS A 241 10.39 15.41 -15.75
C CYS A 241 10.49 13.94 -16.24
N SER A 242 11.36 13.14 -15.63
CA SER A 242 11.65 11.79 -16.10
C SER A 242 11.82 10.80 -14.95
N PHE A 243 11.47 9.54 -15.21
CA PHE A 243 11.65 8.45 -14.26
C PHE A 243 13.10 7.92 -14.29
N VAL A 244 13.74 7.89 -13.14
CA VAL A 244 15.08 7.32 -12.93
C VAL A 244 14.90 5.92 -12.33
N LYS A 245 15.27 4.89 -13.10
CA LYS A 245 15.23 3.49 -12.68
C LYS A 245 16.38 3.20 -11.74
N CYS A 246 16.09 2.71 -10.54
CA CYS A 246 17.07 2.38 -9.51
C CYS A 246 17.29 0.87 -9.38
N ALA A 247 16.22 0.09 -9.25
CA ALA A 247 16.30 -1.36 -9.08
C ALA A 247 15.20 -2.08 -9.86
N PHE A 248 15.52 -3.29 -10.36
CA PHE A 248 14.56 -4.21 -10.96
C PHE A 248 14.16 -5.29 -9.95
N LEU A 249 12.88 -5.54 -9.82
CA LEU A 249 12.32 -6.63 -9.03
C LEU A 249 11.44 -7.52 -9.92
N PRO A 250 11.58 -8.84 -9.89
CA PRO A 250 10.87 -9.77 -10.78
C PRO A 250 9.41 -9.98 -10.31
N THR A 251 8.66 -8.90 -10.23
CA THR A 251 7.30 -8.87 -9.67
C THR A 251 6.50 -7.70 -10.22
N PHE A 252 5.17 -7.81 -10.17
CA PHE A 252 4.30 -6.66 -10.39
C PHE A 252 4.26 -5.84 -9.09
N LEU A 253 5.00 -4.74 -9.06
CA LEU A 253 5.18 -3.88 -7.89
C LEU A 253 3.86 -3.24 -7.45
N ARG A 254 3.61 -3.17 -6.12
CA ARG A 254 2.34 -2.71 -5.56
C ARG A 254 2.50 -1.66 -4.45
N GLY A 255 2.85 -2.07 -3.25
CA GLY A 255 2.96 -1.22 -2.07
C GLY A 255 4.38 -0.75 -1.83
N LEU A 256 4.51 0.46 -1.28
CA LEU A 256 5.79 1.09 -0.96
C LEU A 256 5.66 1.88 0.32
N ASP A 257 6.54 1.61 1.27
CA ASP A 257 6.74 2.43 2.46
C ASP A 257 8.23 2.49 2.81
N PHE A 258 8.61 3.30 3.80
CA PHE A 258 10.00 3.55 4.13
C PHE A 258 10.27 3.45 5.63
N ILE A 259 11.48 3.02 5.95
CA ILE A 259 12.06 3.11 7.29
C ILE A 259 13.57 3.40 7.14
N ASP A 260 14.06 4.41 7.84
CA ASP A 260 15.45 4.85 7.77
C ASP A 260 15.95 5.03 6.32
N ASN A 261 16.96 4.29 5.89
CA ASN A 261 17.46 4.29 4.50
C ASN A 261 16.95 3.12 3.66
N TYR A 262 15.80 2.56 4.04
CA TYR A 262 15.22 1.41 3.34
C TYR A 262 13.84 1.71 2.75
N ALA A 263 13.65 1.31 1.50
CA ALA A 263 12.35 1.11 0.89
C ALA A 263 11.86 -0.30 1.20
N VAL A 264 10.63 -0.42 1.69
CA VAL A 264 9.92 -1.68 1.93
C VAL A 264 8.87 -1.82 0.85
N ILE A 265 9.05 -2.79 -0.03
CA ILE A 265 8.30 -2.90 -1.29
C ILE A 265 7.53 -4.22 -1.31
N THR A 266 6.25 -4.18 -1.68
CA THR A 266 5.49 -5.40 -1.98
C THR A 266 5.33 -5.62 -3.48
N GLY A 267 5.23 -6.89 -3.86
CA GLY A 267 4.95 -7.27 -5.22
C GLY A 267 4.09 -8.52 -5.32
N SER A 268 3.39 -8.61 -6.44
CA SER A 268 2.45 -9.68 -6.78
C SER A 268 2.94 -10.46 -7.99
N HIS A 269 2.48 -11.69 -8.15
CA HIS A 269 2.57 -12.34 -9.45
C HIS A 269 1.88 -11.48 -10.52
N PRO A 270 2.48 -11.31 -11.70
CA PRO A 270 1.81 -10.65 -12.81
C PRO A 270 0.48 -11.35 -13.12
N ARG A 271 -0.58 -10.58 -13.29
CA ARG A 271 -1.89 -11.13 -13.63
C ARG A 271 -1.93 -11.57 -15.08
N HIS A 272 -2.62 -12.69 -15.34
CA HIS A 272 -2.88 -13.17 -16.72
C HIS A 272 -4.10 -12.51 -17.37
N ASP A 273 -4.63 -11.42 -16.80
CA ASP A 273 -5.74 -10.67 -17.35
C ASP A 273 -5.33 -10.02 -18.69
N PRO A 274 -6.20 -10.06 -19.72
CA PRO A 274 -5.97 -9.38 -21.00
C PRO A 274 -5.60 -7.90 -20.87
N ALA A 275 -6.10 -7.21 -19.85
CA ALA A 275 -5.75 -5.81 -19.56
C ALA A 275 -4.26 -5.58 -19.25
N PHE A 276 -3.54 -6.63 -18.89
CA PHE A 276 -2.10 -6.54 -18.57
C PHE A 276 -1.18 -7.16 -19.62
N LYS A 277 -1.73 -7.64 -20.76
CA LYS A 277 -0.94 -8.27 -21.82
C LYS A 277 0.10 -7.36 -22.49
N GLU A 278 -0.16 -6.05 -22.48
CA GLU A 278 0.74 -5.06 -23.08
C GLU A 278 1.85 -4.61 -22.11
N LEU A 279 1.82 -5.06 -20.85
CA LEU A 279 2.86 -4.74 -19.89
C LEU A 279 4.13 -5.53 -20.15
N LEU A 280 5.26 -4.87 -19.99
CA LEU A 280 6.56 -5.46 -20.29
C LEU A 280 7.09 -6.36 -19.19
N ILE A 281 6.52 -6.36 -17.99
CA ILE A 281 7.04 -7.08 -16.83
C ILE A 281 7.22 -8.58 -17.08
N GLY A 282 6.29 -9.23 -17.76
CA GLY A 282 6.43 -10.65 -18.10
C GLY A 282 7.66 -10.91 -18.97
N LYS A 283 7.86 -10.09 -20.00
CA LYS A 283 9.03 -10.17 -20.88
C LYS A 283 10.33 -9.81 -20.16
N GLU A 284 10.32 -8.78 -19.31
CA GLU A 284 11.48 -8.38 -18.52
C GLU A 284 11.95 -9.51 -17.58
N ILE A 285 11.02 -10.26 -17.01
CA ILE A 285 11.30 -11.42 -16.16
C ILE A 285 11.87 -12.57 -17.01
N GLU A 286 11.23 -12.90 -18.13
CA GLU A 286 11.64 -13.96 -19.06
C GLU A 286 13.04 -13.69 -19.64
N ASP A 287 13.29 -12.48 -20.15
CA ASP A 287 14.57 -12.08 -20.75
C ASP A 287 15.76 -12.18 -19.76
N ARG A 288 15.47 -12.15 -18.44
CA ARG A 288 16.47 -12.33 -17.37
C ARG A 288 16.58 -13.76 -16.86
N GLY A 289 15.73 -14.67 -17.35
CA GLY A 289 15.68 -16.05 -16.87
C GLY A 289 15.27 -16.15 -15.40
N LEU A 290 14.38 -15.27 -14.95
CA LEU A 290 13.84 -15.22 -13.59
C LEU A 290 12.42 -15.75 -13.55
N ASP A 291 11.96 -16.15 -12.36
CA ASP A 291 10.56 -16.49 -12.10
C ASP A 291 9.84 -15.30 -11.46
N PRO A 292 8.53 -15.12 -11.76
CA PRO A 292 7.72 -14.11 -11.07
C PRO A 292 7.59 -14.46 -9.58
N MET A 293 7.69 -13.45 -8.73
CA MET A 293 7.67 -13.62 -7.28
C MET A 293 6.54 -12.81 -6.63
N CYS A 294 6.01 -13.32 -5.51
CA CYS A 294 5.09 -12.60 -4.62
C CYS A 294 5.74 -12.47 -3.24
N GLY A 295 5.98 -11.24 -2.80
CA GLY A 295 6.72 -11.06 -1.54
C GLY A 295 6.95 -9.62 -1.14
N ILE A 296 7.88 -9.47 -0.21
CA ILE A 296 8.36 -8.20 0.34
C ILE A 296 9.86 -8.11 0.07
N TRP A 297 10.32 -6.97 -0.39
CA TRP A 297 11.73 -6.64 -0.60
C TRP A 297 12.13 -5.46 0.27
N ILE A 298 13.31 -5.57 0.86
CA ILE A 298 13.96 -4.49 1.60
C ILE A 298 15.13 -4.00 0.74
N LEU A 299 15.01 -2.77 0.28
CA LEU A 299 15.95 -2.16 -0.64
C LEU A 299 16.59 -0.93 0.01
N ASN A 300 17.90 -0.87 0.01
CA ASN A 300 18.64 0.29 0.48
C ASN A 300 18.55 1.43 -0.57
N ILE A 301 17.99 2.59 -0.20
CA ILE A 301 17.78 3.69 -1.14
C ILE A 301 19.02 4.51 -1.45
N ASP A 302 20.11 4.30 -0.74
CA ASP A 302 21.40 4.97 -1.00
C ASP A 302 22.25 4.20 -2.02
N THR A 303 22.23 2.85 -1.97
CA THR A 303 22.99 1.96 -2.87
C THR A 303 22.14 1.34 -3.97
N TYR A 304 20.83 1.28 -3.79
CA TYR A 304 19.82 0.59 -4.61
C TYR A 304 19.96 -0.95 -4.59
N ASP A 305 20.68 -1.50 -3.61
CA ASP A 305 20.78 -2.94 -3.42
C ASP A 305 19.54 -3.50 -2.73
N ILE A 306 19.11 -4.68 -3.19
CA ILE A 306 18.10 -5.48 -2.49
C ILE A 306 18.84 -6.27 -1.42
N GLU A 307 18.74 -5.86 -0.15
CA GLU A 307 19.47 -6.49 0.94
C GLU A 307 18.73 -7.70 1.51
N HIS A 308 17.39 -7.62 1.58
CA HIS A 308 16.57 -8.70 2.12
C HIS A 308 15.29 -8.90 1.32
N GLN A 309 14.73 -10.10 1.46
CA GLN A 309 13.43 -10.45 0.89
C GLN A 309 12.71 -11.50 1.73
N LEU A 310 11.37 -11.43 1.71
CA LEU A 310 10.48 -12.46 2.23
C LEU A 310 9.49 -12.83 1.13
N MET A 311 9.47 -14.10 0.73
CA MET A 311 8.61 -14.61 -0.33
C MET A 311 7.49 -15.44 0.26
N PHE A 312 6.26 -15.15 -0.14
CA PHE A 312 5.09 -15.94 0.25
C PHE A 312 4.91 -17.13 -0.67
N ASN A 313 4.46 -18.24 -0.08
CA ASN A 313 4.01 -19.41 -0.82
C ASN A 313 2.48 -19.36 -1.05
N GLU A 314 1.99 -20.28 -1.89
CA GLU A 314 0.54 -20.48 -2.06
C GLU A 314 -0.19 -20.58 -0.70
N PRO A 315 -1.40 -19.98 -0.57
CA PRO A 315 -2.21 -19.39 -1.65
C PRO A 315 -1.98 -17.89 -1.88
N VAL A 316 -0.97 -17.25 -1.26
CA VAL A 316 -0.73 -15.80 -1.37
C VAL A 316 -0.02 -15.50 -2.69
N LYS A 317 -0.72 -14.84 -3.61
CA LYS A 317 -0.23 -14.48 -4.95
C LYS A 317 -0.26 -12.98 -5.23
N GLU A 318 -1.12 -12.26 -4.51
CA GLU A 318 -1.34 -10.84 -4.75
C GLU A 318 -1.26 -10.07 -3.43
N LEU A 319 -0.10 -9.52 -3.13
CA LEU A 319 0.04 -8.46 -2.13
C LEU A 319 -0.34 -7.13 -2.80
N TYR A 320 -0.95 -6.23 -2.03
CA TYR A 320 -1.35 -4.95 -2.58
C TYR A 320 -0.53 -3.80 -1.99
N ASP A 321 -0.71 -3.48 -0.73
CA ASP A 321 -0.03 -2.35 -0.12
C ASP A 321 0.68 -2.76 1.17
N ILE A 322 1.52 -1.87 1.69
CA ILE A 322 2.30 -2.09 2.90
C ILE A 322 2.40 -0.81 3.72
N ALA A 323 2.32 -0.96 5.03
CA ALA A 323 2.67 0.08 5.98
C ALA A 323 3.71 -0.45 6.97
N VAL A 324 4.70 0.37 7.26
CA VAL A 324 5.71 0.10 8.29
C VAL A 324 5.31 0.81 9.57
N VAL A 325 5.10 0.04 10.65
CA VAL A 325 4.82 0.58 11.97
C VAL A 325 6.12 0.58 12.77
N PRO A 326 6.72 1.74 13.03
CA PRO A 326 7.99 1.83 13.75
C PRO A 326 7.79 1.59 15.26
N ASN A 327 8.85 1.16 15.93
CA ASN A 327 8.87 0.85 17.37
C ASN A 327 7.79 -0.15 17.81
N ALA A 328 7.43 -1.05 16.89
CA ALA A 328 6.43 -2.08 17.09
C ALA A 328 7.08 -3.46 16.93
N ASN A 329 6.68 -4.37 17.81
CA ASN A 329 7.11 -5.75 17.72
C ASN A 329 5.89 -6.63 17.44
N ARG A 330 5.77 -7.75 18.10
CA ARG A 330 4.70 -8.72 17.94
C ARG A 330 3.31 -8.07 17.98
N GLY A 331 2.75 -7.78 16.78
CA GLY A 331 1.52 -7.04 16.60
C GLY A 331 0.41 -7.82 15.92
N ARG A 332 -0.84 -7.47 16.22
CA ARG A 332 -2.03 -8.00 15.55
C ARG A 332 -3.10 -6.94 15.34
N ILE A 333 -3.95 -7.18 14.35
CA ILE A 333 -5.17 -6.40 14.11
C ILE A 333 -6.33 -7.26 14.57
N LEU A 334 -7.17 -6.78 15.50
CA LEU A 334 -8.33 -7.50 15.99
C LEU A 334 -9.47 -7.43 14.97
N GLU A 335 -10.04 -8.56 14.63
CA GLU A 335 -11.24 -8.61 13.77
C GLU A 335 -12.46 -8.01 14.47
N LEU A 336 -13.37 -7.44 13.71
CA LEU A 336 -14.65 -6.91 14.27
C LEU A 336 -15.48 -7.98 15.00
N SER A 337 -15.26 -9.25 14.65
CA SER A 337 -15.88 -10.42 15.29
C SER A 337 -15.24 -10.83 16.61
N ASP A 338 -14.07 -10.29 16.94
CA ASP A 338 -13.34 -10.67 18.16
C ASP A 338 -14.11 -10.24 19.41
N GLN A 339 -14.55 -11.22 20.20
CA GLN A 339 -15.33 -10.98 21.41
C GLN A 339 -14.58 -10.19 22.48
N SER A 340 -13.25 -10.19 22.45
CA SER A 340 -12.44 -9.38 23.38
C SER A 340 -12.68 -7.88 23.21
N LEU A 341 -13.11 -7.42 22.01
CA LEU A 341 -13.44 -6.02 21.74
C LEU A 341 -14.55 -5.47 22.65
N LEU A 342 -15.44 -6.33 23.14
CA LEU A 342 -16.53 -5.92 24.04
C LEU A 342 -16.02 -5.36 25.38
N ASN A 343 -14.78 -5.69 25.74
CA ASN A 343 -14.17 -5.29 27.01
C ASN A 343 -12.92 -4.42 26.81
N LEU A 344 -12.62 -3.99 25.56
CA LEU A 344 -11.51 -3.12 25.26
C LEU A 344 -11.99 -1.71 25.00
N PHE A 345 -11.53 -0.78 25.81
CA PHE A 345 -11.90 0.64 25.73
C PHE A 345 -10.66 1.48 25.46
N TYR A 346 -10.75 2.39 24.51
CA TYR A 346 -9.77 3.44 24.27
C TYR A 346 -10.38 4.78 24.73
N ILE A 347 -9.84 5.33 25.81
CA ILE A 347 -10.32 6.59 26.37
C ILE A 347 -9.39 7.71 25.89
N GLU A 348 -9.94 8.66 25.15
CA GLU A 348 -9.20 9.84 24.72
C GLU A 348 -8.76 10.65 25.94
N LYS A 349 -7.46 10.96 26.00
CA LYS A 349 -6.94 11.84 27.05
C LYS A 349 -7.26 13.27 26.67
N ASN A 350 -7.96 13.99 27.55
CA ASN A 350 -8.12 15.43 27.39
C ASN A 350 -6.72 16.09 27.30
N LYS A 351 -6.52 16.88 26.27
CA LYS A 351 -5.37 17.77 26.20
C LYS A 351 -5.60 18.84 27.28
N ASN A 352 -4.96 18.70 28.44
CA ASN A 352 -4.91 19.76 29.45
C ASN A 352 -4.03 20.91 28.96
#